data_62f1cfb4589ead5d66b7cdd142d2f4c6
#
_entry.id   62f1cfb4589ead5d66b7cdd142d2f4c6
#
_cell.length_a   1.000
_cell.length_b   1.000
_cell.length_c   1.000
_cell.angle_alpha   90.00
_cell.angle_beta   90.00
_cell.angle_gamma   90.00
#
_symmetry.space_group_name_H-M   'P 1'
#
loop_
_entity.id
_entity.type
_entity.pdbx_description
1 polymer ?
#
loop_
_entity_poly.entity_id
_entity_poly.type
_entity_poly.pdbx_seq_one_letter_code
_entity_poly.pdbx_strand_id
1 'polypeptide(L)'
;KRPVSKTSESPKNQSERRFAQIMNTADVVEIFSSIQGEGPHIGERHLFLRLCGCNLRCSFCDTPFDKTEKAAVYTNNGISYLKNPVSTGKLAEEINNFNNINHSYLSITGGEPLLHHKFLKDLIPMIHLPVYLETNGTLYHELEDIINLVSVISADIKLPSSTGLKPFFD
;
A
#
# COMPACT_ATOMS: atom_id res chain seq x y z
N LYS A 1 5.71 28.67 -50.39
CA LYS A 1 5.19 28.17 -49.10
C LYS A 1 5.57 26.69 -48.99
N ARG A 2 6.51 26.36 -48.10
CA ARG A 2 6.90 24.98 -47.82
C ARG A 2 5.93 24.40 -46.78
N PRO A 3 5.51 23.14 -46.87
CA PRO A 3 4.66 22.52 -45.87
C PRO A 3 5.51 22.17 -44.62
N VAL A 4 4.94 22.41 -43.42
CA VAL A 4 5.48 22.08 -42.12
C VAL A 4 5.46 20.56 -41.97
N SER A 5 6.61 19.94 -41.68
CA SER A 5 6.74 18.51 -41.42
C SER A 5 6.06 18.15 -40.09
N LYS A 6 5.08 17.26 -40.17
CA LYS A 6 4.53 16.59 -38.98
C LYS A 6 5.61 15.71 -38.37
N THR A 7 6.01 16.01 -37.13
CA THR A 7 6.85 15.14 -36.33
C THR A 7 6.07 13.85 -36.06
N SER A 8 6.51 12.74 -36.64
CA SER A 8 6.02 11.42 -36.38
C SER A 8 6.52 11.00 -34.98
N GLU A 9 5.63 10.89 -33.99
CA GLU A 9 5.92 10.19 -32.79
C GLU A 9 6.25 8.72 -33.10
N SER A 10 7.44 8.27 -32.72
CA SER A 10 7.87 6.89 -32.86
C SER A 10 6.93 5.97 -32.10
N PRO A 11 6.53 4.81 -32.63
CA PRO A 11 5.66 3.89 -31.93
C PRO A 11 6.40 3.36 -30.69
N LYS A 12 5.89 3.67 -29.50
CA LYS A 12 6.36 3.07 -28.24
C LYS A 12 6.32 1.54 -28.39
N ASN A 13 7.42 0.90 -28.06
CA ASN A 13 7.65 -0.53 -28.20
C ASN A 13 6.49 -1.33 -27.58
N GLN A 14 6.04 -2.40 -28.24
CA GLN A 14 4.94 -3.27 -27.77
C GLN A 14 5.20 -3.84 -26.37
N SER A 15 6.48 -4.03 -25.98
CA SER A 15 6.86 -4.42 -24.63
C SER A 15 6.54 -3.34 -23.58
N GLU A 16 6.78 -2.05 -23.91
CA GLU A 16 6.43 -0.93 -23.02
C GLU A 16 4.91 -0.76 -22.87
N ARG A 17 4.16 -1.00 -23.95
CA ARG A 17 2.69 -1.01 -23.89
C ARG A 17 2.15 -2.19 -23.08
N ARG A 18 2.79 -3.37 -23.15
CA ARG A 18 2.43 -4.55 -22.36
C ARG A 18 2.77 -4.38 -20.89
N PHE A 19 3.88 -3.71 -20.55
CA PHE A 19 4.23 -3.32 -19.16
C PHE A 19 3.25 -2.30 -18.58
N ALA A 20 2.82 -1.32 -19.35
CA ALA A 20 1.82 -0.33 -18.91
C ALA A 20 0.40 -0.92 -18.74
N GLN A 21 0.12 -2.07 -19.34
CA GLN A 21 -1.23 -2.67 -19.36
C GLN A 21 -1.48 -3.68 -18.23
N ILE A 22 -0.47 -4.04 -17.41
CA ILE A 22 -0.57 -5.04 -16.33
C ILE A 22 -0.12 -4.43 -14.99
N MET A 23 -0.18 -3.12 -14.82
CA MET A 23 0.09 -2.54 -13.51
C MET A 23 -1.21 -2.53 -12.69
N ASN A 24 -1.32 -3.47 -11.76
CA ASN A 24 -2.35 -3.41 -10.72
C ASN A 24 -2.28 -2.05 -10.03
N THR A 25 -3.43 -1.51 -9.67
CA THR A 25 -3.55 -0.23 -8.98
C THR A 25 -4.29 -0.41 -7.67
N ALA A 26 -4.01 0.44 -6.69
CA ALA A 26 -4.75 0.52 -5.45
C ALA A 26 -4.99 1.98 -5.04
N ASP A 27 -6.06 2.19 -4.28
CA ASP A 27 -6.31 3.47 -3.64
C ASP A 27 -5.47 3.54 -2.35
N VAL A 28 -4.56 4.51 -2.32
CA VAL A 28 -3.65 4.80 -1.20
C VAL A 28 -4.20 6.00 -0.44
N VAL A 29 -4.20 5.92 0.89
CA VAL A 29 -4.53 7.07 1.75
C VAL A 29 -3.30 7.94 1.92
N GLU A 30 -2.20 7.34 2.41
CA GLU A 30 -1.00 8.09 2.74
C GLU A 30 0.25 7.22 2.79
N ILE A 31 1.42 7.89 2.68
CA ILE A 31 2.75 7.33 2.95
C ILE A 31 3.43 8.28 3.94
N PHE A 32 3.94 7.75 5.06
CA PHE A 32 4.60 8.56 6.09
C PHE A 32 5.62 7.76 6.90
N SER A 33 6.63 8.46 7.43
CA SER A 33 7.61 7.89 8.38
C SER A 33 7.14 8.14 9.80
N SER A 34 7.10 7.09 10.62
CA SER A 34 6.74 7.19 12.05
C SER A 34 7.42 6.11 12.87
N ILE A 35 7.16 6.13 14.17
CA ILE A 35 7.57 5.09 15.12
C ILE A 35 6.44 4.05 15.19
N GLN A 36 6.80 2.76 15.10
CA GLN A 36 5.86 1.67 15.30
C GLN A 36 5.38 1.66 16.75
N GLY A 37 4.05 1.74 16.94
CA GLY A 37 3.40 1.82 18.25
C GLY A 37 2.93 0.48 18.79
N GLU A 38 2.98 -0.60 17.99
CA GLU A 38 2.36 -1.88 18.32
C GLU A 38 3.27 -3.08 17.97
N GLY A 39 2.94 -4.25 18.58
CA GLY A 39 3.58 -5.51 18.25
C GLY A 39 5.05 -5.62 18.68
N PRO A 40 5.79 -6.60 18.13
CA PRO A 40 7.14 -6.92 18.58
C PRO A 40 8.21 -5.88 18.20
N HIS A 41 7.89 -4.97 17.27
CA HIS A 41 8.79 -3.93 16.76
C HIS A 41 8.43 -2.53 17.26
N ILE A 42 7.71 -2.44 18.40
CA ILE A 42 7.37 -1.17 19.04
C ILE A 42 8.63 -0.35 19.33
N GLY A 43 8.59 0.94 18.97
CA GLY A 43 9.71 1.87 19.14
C GLY A 43 10.66 1.95 17.92
N GLU A 44 10.56 1.04 16.95
CA GLU A 44 11.33 1.11 15.71
C GLU A 44 10.73 2.13 14.73
N ARG A 45 11.58 2.71 13.89
CA ARG A 45 11.12 3.60 12.83
C ARG A 45 10.71 2.81 11.61
N HIS A 46 9.44 2.93 11.23
CA HIS A 46 8.89 2.33 10.01
C HIS A 46 8.48 3.40 9.00
N LEU A 47 8.51 3.02 7.72
CA LEU A 47 7.78 3.72 6.68
C LEU A 47 6.39 3.07 6.59
N PHE A 48 5.34 3.87 6.71
CA PHE A 48 3.96 3.39 6.68
C PHE A 48 3.36 3.63 5.30
N LEU A 49 2.74 2.59 4.74
CA LEU A 49 1.85 2.64 3.59
C LEU A 49 0.43 2.31 4.07
N ARG A 50 -0.46 3.30 4.05
CA ARG A 50 -1.86 3.13 4.40
C ARG A 50 -2.72 2.99 3.16
N LEU A 51 -3.32 1.80 2.97
CA LEU A 51 -4.25 1.49 1.88
C LEU A 51 -5.69 1.84 2.26
N CYS A 52 -6.52 2.15 1.27
CA CYS A 52 -7.92 2.51 1.46
C CYS A 52 -8.82 1.28 1.49
N GLY A 53 -9.91 1.35 2.27
CA GLY A 53 -10.95 0.33 2.33
C GLY A 53 -10.73 -0.73 3.39
N CYS A 54 -11.84 -1.21 3.96
CA CYS A 54 -11.85 -2.28 4.95
C CYS A 54 -13.13 -3.12 4.79
N ASN A 55 -13.02 -4.41 5.08
CA ASN A 55 -14.18 -5.33 5.12
C ASN A 55 -14.94 -5.28 6.45
N LEU A 56 -14.40 -4.58 7.47
CA LEU A 56 -15.02 -4.39 8.77
C LEU A 56 -15.44 -2.92 8.99
N ARG A 57 -16.27 -2.71 10.04
CA ARG A 57 -16.72 -1.40 10.52
C ARG A 57 -16.64 -1.39 12.04
N CYS A 58 -15.42 -1.39 12.57
CA CYS A 58 -15.19 -1.38 14.01
C CYS A 58 -15.65 -0.07 14.62
N SER A 59 -16.30 -0.13 15.79
CA SER A 59 -16.87 1.05 16.46
C SER A 59 -15.85 2.09 16.91
N PHE A 60 -14.59 1.69 17.07
CA PHE A 60 -13.47 2.55 17.49
C PHE A 60 -12.57 2.98 16.32
N CYS A 61 -12.92 2.62 15.06
CA CYS A 61 -12.06 2.86 13.92
C CYS A 61 -12.01 4.35 13.57
N ASP A 62 -10.81 4.89 13.46
CA ASP A 62 -10.52 6.28 13.07
C ASP A 62 -10.00 6.40 11.63
N THR A 63 -9.77 5.27 10.96
CA THR A 63 -9.30 5.25 9.58
C THR A 63 -10.40 5.68 8.61
N PRO A 64 -10.15 6.66 7.71
CA PRO A 64 -11.11 7.03 6.68
C PRO A 64 -11.39 5.87 5.73
N PHE A 65 -12.67 5.60 5.46
CA PHE A 65 -13.09 4.55 4.53
C PHE A 65 -13.23 5.03 3.09
N ASP A 66 -13.42 6.34 2.93
CA ASP A 66 -13.71 6.93 1.63
C ASP A 66 -12.44 7.01 0.76
N LYS A 67 -12.64 6.69 -0.51
CA LYS A 67 -11.60 6.88 -1.50
C LYS A 67 -11.34 8.36 -1.72
N THR A 68 -10.07 8.73 -1.76
CA THR A 68 -9.65 10.09 -2.08
C THR A 68 -9.06 10.15 -3.48
N GLU A 69 -9.19 11.30 -4.15
CA GLU A 69 -8.56 11.51 -5.47
C GLU A 69 -7.03 11.51 -5.41
N LYS A 70 -6.46 11.72 -4.22
CA LYS A 70 -5.02 11.86 -4.00
C LYS A 70 -4.60 11.16 -2.72
N ALA A 71 -3.45 10.48 -2.78
CA ALA A 71 -2.72 9.96 -1.63
C ALA A 71 -1.73 11.01 -1.14
N ALA A 72 -1.68 11.27 0.17
CA ALA A 72 -0.69 12.16 0.77
C ALA A 72 0.66 11.43 0.97
N VAL A 73 1.77 12.11 0.66
CA VAL A 73 3.12 11.61 0.89
C VAL A 73 3.86 12.61 1.78
N TYR A 74 4.09 12.23 3.03
CA TYR A 74 4.72 13.07 4.04
C TYR A 74 6.24 12.85 4.03
N THR A 75 6.97 13.88 3.67
CA THR A 75 8.44 13.87 3.64
C THR A 75 9.01 14.96 4.54
N ASN A 76 10.31 14.94 4.78
CA ASN A 76 11.00 16.02 5.51
C ASN A 76 10.89 17.39 4.81
N ASN A 77 10.59 17.40 3.50
CA ASN A 77 10.48 18.63 2.68
C ASN A 77 9.02 19.12 2.58
N GLY A 78 8.07 18.48 3.27
CA GLY A 78 6.65 18.81 3.24
C GLY A 78 5.78 17.70 2.71
N ILE A 79 4.59 18.05 2.25
CA ILE A 79 3.60 17.10 1.77
C ILE A 79 3.55 17.17 0.23
N SER A 80 3.68 16.03 -0.42
CA SER A 80 3.38 15.86 -1.85
C SER A 80 2.16 14.94 -2.02
N TYR A 81 1.68 14.79 -3.25
CA TYR A 81 0.48 14.00 -3.53
C TYR A 81 0.66 13.11 -4.74
N LEU A 82 0.20 11.87 -4.64
CA LEU A 82 0.03 10.96 -5.76
C LEU A 82 -1.44 10.93 -6.18
N LYS A 83 -1.70 10.83 -7.48
CA LYS A 83 -3.07 10.67 -7.98
C LYS A 83 -3.53 9.23 -7.77
N ASN A 84 -4.68 9.03 -7.14
CA ASN A 84 -5.33 7.72 -7.01
C ASN A 84 -6.13 7.33 -8.26
N PRO A 85 -6.26 6.03 -8.57
CA PRO A 85 -5.51 4.93 -7.95
C PRO A 85 -4.04 4.92 -8.38
N VAL A 86 -3.14 4.52 -7.48
CA VAL A 86 -1.68 4.48 -7.70
C VAL A 86 -1.27 3.12 -8.26
N SER A 87 -0.42 3.10 -9.30
CA SER A 87 0.12 1.86 -9.85
C SER A 87 1.28 1.31 -9.01
N THR A 88 1.50 -0.02 -9.07
CA THR A 88 2.59 -0.70 -8.35
C THR A 88 3.95 -0.06 -8.62
N GLY A 89 4.28 0.22 -9.89
CA GLY A 89 5.57 0.82 -10.25
C GLY A 89 5.76 2.22 -9.69
N LYS A 90 4.71 3.08 -9.77
CA LYS A 90 4.80 4.44 -9.21
C LYS A 90 4.90 4.42 -7.69
N LEU A 91 4.18 3.51 -7.03
CA LEU A 91 4.23 3.37 -5.58
C LEU A 91 5.58 2.82 -5.11
N ALA A 92 6.15 1.83 -5.82
CA ALA A 92 7.48 1.29 -5.52
C ALA A 92 8.58 2.35 -5.68
N GLU A 93 8.52 3.16 -6.75
CA GLU A 93 9.43 4.29 -6.94
C GLU A 93 9.37 5.26 -5.75
N GLU A 94 8.17 5.65 -5.35
CA GLU A 94 7.97 6.58 -4.25
C GLU A 94 8.49 6.03 -2.91
N ILE A 95 8.14 4.78 -2.57
CA ILE A 95 8.59 4.11 -1.35
C ILE A 95 10.12 3.98 -1.32
N ASN A 96 10.73 3.52 -2.42
CA ASN A 96 12.17 3.32 -2.48
C ASN A 96 12.96 4.65 -2.44
N ASN A 97 12.33 5.79 -2.76
CA ASN A 97 12.94 7.12 -2.65
C ASN A 97 13.04 7.64 -1.21
N PHE A 98 12.42 6.98 -0.21
CA PHE A 98 12.60 7.30 1.22
C PHE A 98 13.97 6.89 1.79
N ASN A 99 14.98 6.66 0.95
CA ASN A 99 16.32 6.16 1.31
C ASN A 99 17.12 7.07 2.25
N ASN A 100 16.70 8.32 2.46
CA ASN A 100 17.42 9.28 3.31
C ASN A 100 17.17 9.10 4.81
N ILE A 101 16.29 8.17 5.19
CA ILE A 101 15.93 7.85 6.56
C ILE A 101 16.03 6.34 6.74
N ASN A 102 16.70 5.90 7.81
CA ASN A 102 16.81 4.48 8.14
C ASN A 102 15.45 3.99 8.67
N HIS A 103 14.72 3.21 7.88
CA HIS A 103 13.52 2.51 8.29
C HIS A 103 13.83 1.02 8.46
N SER A 104 13.33 0.40 9.56
CA SER A 104 13.48 -1.04 9.78
C SER A 104 12.59 -1.85 8.85
N TYR A 105 11.38 -1.33 8.57
CA TYR A 105 10.35 -2.00 7.76
C TYR A 105 9.51 -1.01 6.97
N LEU A 106 8.90 -1.52 5.89
CA LEU A 106 7.68 -0.95 5.32
C LEU A 106 6.49 -1.58 6.04
N SER A 107 5.80 -0.82 6.91
CA SER A 107 4.52 -1.22 7.49
C SER A 107 3.40 -0.99 6.49
N ILE A 108 2.79 -2.06 6.00
CA ILE A 108 1.60 -2.02 5.16
C ILE A 108 0.39 -2.17 6.06
N THR A 109 -0.42 -1.13 6.12
CA THR A 109 -1.59 -1.00 6.97
C THR A 109 -2.75 -0.34 6.20
N GLY A 110 -3.76 0.13 6.90
CA GLY A 110 -4.85 0.90 6.28
C GLY A 110 -6.18 0.60 6.94
N GLY A 111 -7.24 0.42 6.13
CA GLY A 111 -8.41 -0.28 6.57
C GLY A 111 -8.11 -1.78 6.72
N GLU A 112 -8.09 -2.51 5.61
CA GLU A 112 -7.59 -3.89 5.55
C GLU A 112 -6.74 -4.09 4.30
N PRO A 113 -5.41 -4.23 4.45
CA PRO A 113 -4.49 -4.37 3.31
C PRO A 113 -4.76 -5.59 2.44
N LEU A 114 -5.25 -6.69 3.01
CA LEU A 114 -5.48 -7.93 2.29
C LEU A 114 -6.62 -7.83 1.26
N LEU A 115 -7.47 -6.80 1.31
CA LEU A 115 -8.39 -6.48 0.21
C LEU A 115 -7.63 -6.18 -1.10
N HIS A 116 -6.36 -5.81 -0.99
CA HIS A 116 -5.48 -5.48 -2.11
C HIS A 116 -4.40 -6.55 -2.33
N HIS A 117 -4.60 -7.82 -1.89
CA HIS A 117 -3.58 -8.88 -1.92
C HIS A 117 -2.93 -9.06 -3.30
N LYS A 118 -3.70 -8.98 -4.41
CA LYS A 118 -3.16 -9.08 -5.79
C LYS A 118 -2.22 -7.92 -6.12
N PHE A 119 -2.60 -6.70 -5.72
CA PHE A 119 -1.75 -5.53 -5.86
C PHE A 119 -0.47 -5.66 -5.01
N LEU A 120 -0.59 -6.12 -3.76
CA LEU A 120 0.54 -6.33 -2.85
C LEU A 120 1.49 -7.41 -3.36
N LYS A 121 0.95 -8.49 -3.97
CA LYS A 121 1.75 -9.56 -4.59
C LYS A 121 2.69 -9.03 -5.67
N ASP A 122 2.25 -8.02 -6.44
CA ASP A 122 3.07 -7.39 -7.48
C ASP A 122 3.95 -6.28 -6.91
N LEU A 123 3.51 -5.56 -5.89
CA LEU A 123 4.24 -4.44 -5.29
C LEU A 123 5.44 -4.90 -4.45
N ILE A 124 5.22 -5.86 -3.53
CA ILE A 124 6.21 -6.23 -2.51
C ILE A 124 7.56 -6.64 -3.11
N PRO A 125 7.63 -7.43 -4.21
CA PRO A 125 8.92 -7.77 -4.83
C PRO A 125 9.70 -6.58 -5.40
N MET A 126 9.06 -5.42 -5.56
CA MET A 126 9.70 -4.19 -6.05
C MET A 126 10.23 -3.29 -4.93
N ILE A 127 9.96 -3.64 -3.66
CA ILE A 127 10.32 -2.85 -2.48
C ILE A 127 11.65 -3.35 -1.91
N HIS A 128 12.51 -2.41 -1.47
CA HIS A 128 13.81 -2.73 -0.90
C HIS A 128 13.76 -2.98 0.61
N LEU A 129 12.73 -2.49 1.31
CA LEU A 129 12.53 -2.70 2.74
C LEU A 129 11.86 -4.04 3.01
N PRO A 130 12.20 -4.73 4.12
CA PRO A 130 11.39 -5.84 4.58
C PRO A 130 9.98 -5.36 4.94
N VAL A 131 8.98 -6.21 4.72
CA VAL A 131 7.57 -5.84 4.89
C VAL A 131 7.04 -6.33 6.23
N TYR A 132 6.39 -5.42 6.95
CA TYR A 132 5.59 -5.64 8.14
C TYR A 132 4.11 -5.42 7.77
N LEU A 133 3.29 -6.49 7.80
CA LEU A 133 1.88 -6.43 7.45
C LEU A 133 1.02 -6.32 8.72
N GLU A 134 0.19 -5.27 8.79
CA GLU A 134 -0.85 -5.11 9.82
C GLU A 134 -2.20 -5.48 9.23
N THR A 135 -2.87 -6.48 9.78
CA THR A 135 -4.14 -7.00 9.26
C THR A 135 -5.14 -7.27 10.37
N ASN A 136 -6.43 -7.19 10.06
CA ASN A 136 -7.49 -7.59 10.98
C ASN A 136 -7.66 -9.13 11.08
N GLY A 137 -6.87 -9.90 10.36
CA GLY A 137 -6.80 -11.35 10.43
C GLY A 137 -8.00 -12.11 9.83
N THR A 138 -8.97 -11.44 9.23
CA THR A 138 -10.20 -12.09 8.74
C THR A 138 -10.12 -12.61 7.31
N LEU A 139 -9.11 -12.16 6.54
CA LEU A 139 -8.88 -12.50 5.14
C LEU A 139 -7.70 -13.46 4.99
N TYR A 140 -7.79 -14.63 5.63
CA TYR A 140 -6.67 -15.58 5.67
C TYR A 140 -6.39 -16.25 4.31
N HIS A 141 -7.38 -16.42 3.45
CA HIS A 141 -7.15 -16.94 2.10
C HIS A 141 -6.36 -15.95 1.22
N GLU A 142 -6.65 -14.66 1.34
CA GLU A 142 -5.91 -13.60 0.66
C GLU A 142 -4.47 -13.48 1.18
N LEU A 143 -4.26 -13.79 2.47
CA LEU A 143 -2.93 -13.83 3.06
C LEU A 143 -2.05 -14.93 2.44
N GLU A 144 -2.61 -16.08 2.09
CA GLU A 144 -1.86 -17.17 1.44
C GLU A 144 -1.15 -16.73 0.16
N ASP A 145 -1.73 -15.77 -0.56
CA ASP A 145 -1.14 -15.22 -1.79
C ASP A 145 0.17 -14.45 -1.57
N ILE A 146 0.37 -13.87 -0.37
CA ILE A 146 1.50 -12.98 -0.08
C ILE A 146 2.32 -13.37 1.15
N ILE A 147 1.96 -14.44 1.86
CA ILE A 147 2.61 -14.83 3.12
C ILE A 147 4.12 -15.02 3.00
N ASN A 148 4.59 -15.53 1.86
CA ASN A 148 6.02 -15.75 1.61
C ASN A 148 6.77 -14.46 1.20
N LEU A 149 6.08 -13.35 1.04
CA LEU A 149 6.64 -12.06 0.64
C LEU A 149 6.76 -11.09 1.83
N VAL A 150 6.10 -11.39 2.96
CA VAL A 150 6.12 -10.55 4.16
C VAL A 150 7.08 -11.11 5.21
N SER A 151 7.77 -10.21 5.90
CA SER A 151 8.74 -10.57 6.94
C SER A 151 8.09 -10.75 8.31
N VAL A 152 7.08 -9.94 8.60
CA VAL A 152 6.33 -9.94 9.87
C VAL A 152 4.85 -9.75 9.58
N ILE A 153 4.01 -10.50 10.29
CA ILE A 153 2.55 -10.34 10.27
C ILE A 153 2.11 -9.96 11.68
N SER A 154 1.48 -8.80 11.81
CA SER A 154 0.78 -8.34 13.01
C SER A 154 -0.72 -8.45 12.76
N ALA A 155 -1.32 -9.48 13.32
CA ALA A 155 -2.74 -9.75 13.12
C ALA A 155 -3.52 -9.42 14.40
N ASP A 156 -4.54 -8.57 14.24
CA ASP A 156 -5.46 -8.21 15.32
C ASP A 156 -6.56 -9.25 15.52
N ILE A 157 -6.92 -9.48 16.76
CA ILE A 157 -8.12 -10.22 17.11
C ILE A 157 -9.29 -9.25 17.24
N LYS A 158 -10.19 -9.23 16.24
CA LYS A 158 -11.35 -8.34 16.24
C LYS A 158 -12.54 -8.98 16.98
N LEU A 159 -12.86 -8.43 18.16
CA LEU A 159 -13.93 -8.93 19.03
C LEU A 159 -15.33 -8.56 18.49
N PRO A 160 -16.35 -9.41 18.75
CA PRO A 160 -17.75 -9.11 18.40
C PRO A 160 -18.25 -7.78 18.97
N SER A 161 -17.81 -7.40 20.17
CA SER A 161 -18.17 -6.12 20.80
C SER A 161 -17.71 -4.89 20.01
N SER A 162 -16.66 -5.06 19.21
CA SER A 162 -16.10 -3.98 18.36
C SER A 162 -16.69 -3.95 16.98
N THR A 163 -17.02 -5.10 16.41
CA THR A 163 -17.45 -5.25 15.01
C THR A 163 -18.95 -5.38 14.84
N GLY A 164 -19.67 -5.80 15.88
CA GLY A 164 -21.09 -6.19 15.80
C GLY A 164 -21.33 -7.49 15.03
N LEU A 165 -20.26 -8.21 14.66
CA LEU A 165 -20.30 -9.47 13.93
C LEU A 165 -20.11 -10.67 14.85
N LYS A 166 -20.38 -11.89 14.33
CA LYS A 166 -20.02 -13.13 15.03
C LYS A 166 -18.49 -13.23 15.21
N PRO A 167 -18.00 -14.03 16.18
CA PRO A 167 -16.57 -14.32 16.28
C PRO A 167 -16.02 -14.85 14.94
N PHE A 168 -14.77 -14.49 14.62
CA PHE A 168 -14.05 -14.98 13.44
C PHE A 168 -13.25 -16.25 13.72
N PHE A 169 -13.31 -16.74 14.97
CA PHE A 169 -12.60 -17.94 15.42
C PHE A 169 -13.55 -18.69 16.40
N ASP A 170 -13.52 -20.00 16.35
CA ASP A 170 -14.22 -20.91 17.26
C ASP A 170 -13.38 -21.23 18.49
#